data_d448d359bb2aa0f19384ec63971cffcf
#
_entry.id   d448d359bb2aa0f19384ec63971cffcf
#
_cell.length_a   1.000
_cell.length_b   1.000
_cell.length_c   1.000
_cell.angle_alpha   90.00
_cell.angle_beta   90.00
_cell.angle_gamma   90.00
#
_symmetry.space_group_name_H-M   'P 1'
#
loop_
_entity.id
_entity.type
_entity.pdbx_description
1 polymer ?
#
loop_
_entity_poly.entity_id
_entity_poly.type
_entity_poly.pdbx_seq_one_letter_code
_entity_poly.pdbx_strand_id
1 'polypeptide(L)' 'MTKEMLPDLLYGVLRDMGGHGSIISICKRFWSKYETELKNSGDLFYTWQYDIRWAATALRKTGRMKDANLSPSGIWEII' A
#
# COMPACT_ATOMS: atom_id res chain seq x y z
N MET A 1 0.23 -6.08 13.38
CA MET A 1 0.33 -4.97 12.40
C MET A 1 -0.62 -3.88 12.81
N THR A 2 -0.21 -2.64 12.67
CA THR A 2 -1.03 -1.47 12.94
C THR A 2 -1.15 -0.63 11.67
N LYS A 3 -2.15 0.26 11.64
CA LYS A 3 -2.38 1.15 10.50
C LYS A 3 -1.14 2.00 10.19
N GLU A 4 -0.44 2.47 11.22
CA GLU A 4 0.74 3.34 11.08
C GLU A 4 1.91 2.64 10.42
N MET A 5 1.93 1.32 10.41
CA MET A 5 2.96 0.54 9.72
C MET A 5 2.70 0.43 8.21
N LEU A 6 1.49 0.68 7.75
CA LEU A 6 1.10 0.45 6.37
C LEU A 6 1.93 1.26 5.34
N PRO A 7 2.27 2.54 5.57
CA PRO A 7 3.05 3.26 4.56
C PRO A 7 4.38 2.59 4.22
N ASP A 8 5.16 2.20 5.23
CA ASP A 8 6.45 1.54 4.99
C ASP A 8 6.28 0.16 4.36
N LEU A 9 5.27 -0.60 4.79
CA LEU A 9 5.00 -1.92 4.24
C LEU A 9 4.52 -1.82 2.79
N LEU A 10 3.67 -0.84 2.48
CA LEU A 10 3.22 -0.58 1.12
C LEU A 10 4.39 -0.19 0.21
N TYR A 11 5.27 0.68 0.70
CA TYR A 11 6.47 1.07 -0.05
C TYR A 11 7.32 -0.17 -0.39
N GLY A 12 7.52 -1.05 0.58
CA GLY A 12 8.27 -2.29 0.37
C GLY A 12 7.64 -3.21 -0.68
N VAL A 13 6.30 -3.35 -0.65
CA VAL A 13 5.58 -4.14 -1.66
C VAL A 13 5.76 -3.53 -3.05
N LEU A 14 5.61 -2.21 -3.18
CA LEU A 14 5.80 -1.53 -4.46
C LEU A 14 7.22 -1.70 -4.98
N ARG A 15 8.21 -1.58 -4.12
CA ARG A 15 9.62 -1.79 -4.51
C ARG A 15 9.82 -3.20 -5.04
N ASP A 16 9.25 -4.20 -4.38
CA ASP A 16 9.33 -5.61 -4.79
C ASP A 16 8.63 -5.85 -6.13
N MET A 17 7.66 -5.02 -6.49
CA MET A 17 6.93 -5.09 -7.75
C MET A 17 7.59 -4.28 -8.88
N GLY A 18 8.79 -3.78 -8.69
CA GLY A 18 9.50 -2.99 -9.70
C GLY A 18 9.18 -1.49 -9.62
N GLY A 19 8.59 -1.02 -8.54
CA GLY A 19 8.35 0.39 -8.27
C GLY A 19 6.97 0.90 -8.65
N HIS A 20 6.12 0.07 -9.27
CA HIS A 20 4.76 0.47 -9.66
C HIS A 20 3.85 -0.74 -9.80
N GLY A 21 2.55 -0.48 -9.79
CA GLY A 21 1.56 -1.52 -10.02
C GLY A 21 0.14 -0.96 -9.94
N SER A 22 -0.82 -1.77 -10.44
CA SER A 22 -2.23 -1.42 -10.25
C SER A 22 -2.61 -1.59 -8.80
N ILE A 23 -3.60 -0.81 -8.33
CA ILE A 23 -4.07 -0.89 -6.95
C ILE A 23 -4.51 -2.32 -6.63
N ILE A 24 -5.21 -2.98 -7.56
CA ILE A 24 -5.68 -4.35 -7.35
C ILE A 24 -4.50 -5.32 -7.20
N SER A 25 -3.51 -5.23 -8.09
CA SER A 25 -2.32 -6.10 -8.02
C SER A 25 -1.53 -5.86 -6.73
N ILE A 26 -1.42 -4.62 -6.31
CA ILE A 26 -0.75 -4.25 -5.07
C ILE A 26 -1.49 -4.86 -3.87
N CYS A 27 -2.83 -4.75 -3.84
CA CYS A 27 -3.63 -5.33 -2.76
C CYS A 27 -3.49 -6.85 -2.72
N LYS A 28 -3.50 -7.52 -3.87
CA LYS A 28 -3.30 -8.97 -3.93
C LYS A 28 -1.92 -9.36 -3.40
N ARG A 29 -0.87 -8.63 -3.78
CA ARG A 29 0.49 -8.89 -3.33
C ARG A 29 0.63 -8.62 -1.83
N PHE A 30 0.03 -7.53 -1.36
CA PHE A 30 0.04 -7.18 0.06
C PHE A 30 -0.66 -8.26 0.89
N TRP A 31 -1.83 -8.71 0.46
CA TRP A 31 -2.55 -9.79 1.12
C TRP A 31 -1.73 -11.08 1.14
N SER A 32 -1.17 -11.47 0.01
CA SER A 32 -0.35 -12.68 -0.09
C SER A 32 0.83 -12.66 0.88
N LYS A 33 1.45 -11.50 1.04
CA LYS A 33 2.64 -11.35 1.89
C LYS A 33 2.30 -11.26 3.37
N TYR A 34 1.18 -10.62 3.72
CA TYR A 34 0.86 -10.27 5.11
C TYR A 34 -0.45 -10.87 5.61
N GLU A 35 -0.94 -11.92 4.96
CA GLU A 35 -2.23 -12.53 5.32
C GLU A 35 -2.30 -12.90 6.80
N THR A 36 -1.29 -13.59 7.32
CA THR A 36 -1.27 -14.04 8.71
C THR A 36 -1.27 -12.85 9.66
N GLU A 37 -0.41 -11.86 9.41
CA GLU A 37 -0.31 -10.67 10.25
C GLU A 37 -1.60 -9.85 10.22
N LEU A 38 -2.24 -9.73 9.07
CA LEU A 38 -3.51 -9.02 8.94
C LEU A 38 -4.63 -9.73 9.69
N LYS A 39 -4.71 -11.05 9.58
CA LYS A 39 -5.72 -11.84 10.31
C LYS A 39 -5.59 -11.67 11.81
N ASN A 40 -4.39 -11.41 12.31
CA ASN A 40 -4.11 -11.25 13.73
C ASN A 40 -4.05 -9.78 14.18
N SER A 41 -4.53 -8.85 13.35
CA SER A 41 -4.42 -7.41 13.59
C SER A 41 -5.70 -6.75 14.10
N GLY A 42 -6.65 -7.53 14.62
CA GLY A 42 -7.91 -6.99 15.14
C GLY A 42 -8.70 -6.28 14.05
N ASP A 43 -9.13 -5.05 14.32
CA ASP A 43 -9.97 -4.29 13.39
C ASP A 43 -9.30 -4.02 12.04
N LEU A 44 -7.98 -3.94 12.00
CA LEU A 44 -7.25 -3.70 10.77
C LEU A 44 -7.51 -4.81 9.74
N PHE A 45 -7.79 -6.03 10.18
CA PHE A 45 -8.17 -7.11 9.28
C PHE A 45 -9.37 -6.73 8.41
N TYR A 46 -10.29 -5.94 8.96
CA TYR A 46 -11.50 -5.54 8.24
C TYR A 46 -11.34 -4.24 7.47
N THR A 47 -10.35 -3.43 7.80
CA THR A 47 -10.20 -2.07 7.26
C THR A 47 -8.97 -1.88 6.39
N TRP A 48 -8.08 -2.86 6.30
CA TRP A 48 -6.76 -2.67 5.68
C TRP A 48 -6.85 -2.23 4.19
N GLN A 49 -7.83 -2.71 3.44
CA GLN A 49 -7.99 -2.32 2.03
C GLN A 49 -8.33 -0.84 1.88
N TYR A 50 -9.10 -0.31 2.80
CA TYR A 50 -9.37 1.12 2.87
C TYR A 50 -8.14 1.88 3.38
N ASP A 51 -7.54 1.38 4.45
CA ASP A 51 -6.42 2.05 5.10
C ASP A 51 -5.16 2.09 4.23
N ILE A 52 -4.99 1.13 3.30
CA ILE A 52 -3.85 1.16 2.40
C ILE A 52 -3.90 2.37 1.45
N ARG A 53 -5.06 2.90 1.16
CA ARG A 53 -5.21 4.15 0.38
C ARG A 53 -4.73 5.35 1.18
N TRP A 54 -5.00 5.35 2.48
CA TRP A 54 -4.42 6.34 3.38
C TRP A 54 -2.89 6.23 3.40
N ALA A 55 -2.36 5.02 3.41
CA ALA A 55 -0.93 4.79 3.37
C ALA A 55 -0.29 5.37 2.10
N ALA A 56 -0.96 5.21 0.95
CA ALA A 56 -0.50 5.81 -0.30
C ALA A 56 -0.47 7.34 -0.20
N THR A 57 -1.50 7.93 0.39
CA THR A 57 -1.53 9.39 0.62
C THR A 57 -0.38 9.83 1.52
N ALA A 58 -0.09 9.07 2.58
CA ALA A 58 1.03 9.36 3.46
C ALA A 58 2.38 9.30 2.73
N LEU A 59 2.56 8.31 1.85
CA LEU A 59 3.77 8.22 1.03
C LEU A 59 3.91 9.41 0.08
N ARG A 60 2.81 9.89 -0.49
CA ARG A 60 2.83 11.08 -1.36
C ARG A 60 3.23 12.33 -0.59
N LYS A 61 2.69 12.50 0.62
CA LYS A 61 3.00 13.65 1.46
C LYS A 61 4.46 13.70 1.88
N THR A 62 5.10 12.54 2.00
CA THR A 62 6.52 12.45 2.36
C THR A 62 7.45 12.37 1.15
N GLY A 63 6.92 12.51 -0.06
CA GLY A 63 7.72 12.50 -1.29
C GLY A 63 8.22 11.13 -1.72
N ARG A 64 7.62 10.05 -1.21
CA ARG A 64 8.05 8.67 -1.51
C ARG A 64 7.21 8.02 -2.60
N MET A 65 6.10 8.63 -3.01
CA MET A 65 5.23 8.14 -4.06
C MET A 65 4.83 9.30 -4.98
N LYS A 66 4.72 9.03 -6.27
CA LYS A 66 4.26 10.03 -7.24
C LYS A 66 2.82 10.42 -6.95
N ASP A 67 2.50 11.70 -7.22
CA ASP A 67 1.13 12.18 -7.10
C ASP A 67 0.21 11.45 -8.07
N ALA A 68 -1.08 11.37 -7.72
CA ALA A 68 -2.06 10.64 -8.52
C ALA A 68 -2.16 11.16 -9.96
N ASN A 69 -1.92 12.46 -10.18
CA ASN A 69 -1.98 13.07 -11.51
C ASN A 69 -0.72 12.83 -12.34
N LEU A 70 0.33 12.27 -11.76
CA LEU A 70 1.58 11.93 -12.46
C LEU A 70 1.63 10.48 -12.90
N SER A 71 0.65 9.67 -12.50
CA SER A 71 0.57 8.25 -12.86
C SER A 71 -0.77 7.97 -13.53
N PRO A 72 -0.85 6.92 -14.37
CA PRO A 72 -2.14 6.52 -14.94
C PRO A 72 -3.15 6.21 -13.85
N SER A 73 -4.44 6.39 -14.16
CA SER A 73 -5.52 6.10 -13.21
C SER A 73 -5.43 4.64 -12.73
N GLY A 74 -5.54 4.45 -11.41
CA GLY A 74 -5.49 3.12 -10.80
C GLY A 74 -4.09 2.53 -10.67
N ILE A 75 -3.03 3.30 -10.99
CA ILE A 75 -1.63 2.87 -10.85
C ILE A 75 -0.96 3.70 -9.76
N TRP A 76 -0.22 3.02 -8.89
CA TRP A 76 0.64 3.65 -7.89
C TRP A 76 2.09 3.44 -8.26
N GLU A 77 2.90 4.51 -8.17
CA GLU A 77 4.33 4.47 -8.47
C GLU A 77 5.11 5.14 -7.35
N ILE A 78 6.19 4.50 -6.90
CA ILE A 78 7.14 5.13 -5.98
C ILE A 78 8.17 5.96 -6.75
N ILE A 79 8.77 6.90 -6.02
CA ILE A 79 9.83 7.75 -6.58
C ILE A 79 11.18 7.07 -6.41
#